data_7e2b9b15b510d286c5283ff1dcbec86c
#
_entry.id   7e2b9b15b510d286c5283ff1dcbec86c
#
_cell.length_a   1.000
_cell.length_b   1.000
_cell.length_c   1.000
_cell.angle_alpha   90.00
_cell.angle_beta   90.00
_cell.angle_gamma   90.00
#
_symmetry.space_group_name_H-M   'P 1'
#
loop_
_entity.id
_entity.type
_entity.pdbx_description
1 polymer ?
#
loop_
_entity_poly.entity_id
_entity_poly.type
_entity_poly.pdbx_seq_one_letter_code
_entity_poly.pdbx_strand_id
1 'polypeptide(L)'
;MNIITRKEWGAKNPKSSFSKLGEVKGLVVHWSAYPTALSKAEELAQVRQIQDLHQNDRGWNDIAYNFCVGDSGTLYEARGFDNRSAAQGGNTRDEINYNNRHYVAVCWLGGSKPDDQPSKEAVMAVKELWRKVGGDIRPHSSFKQTNCPGDMWRKWIDNRLTFVPEEAKAAETVKEATRFSLIKKGDRGQSVEEIQIMLNFVNK
;
A
#
# COMPACT_ATOMS: atom_id res chain seq x y z
N MET A 1 -13.20 -11.04 -0.17
CA MET A 1 -12.80 -9.81 0.53
C MET A 1 -13.43 -9.80 1.91
N ASN A 2 -12.63 -9.81 2.97
CA ASN A 2 -13.10 -9.79 4.37
C ASN A 2 -13.13 -8.33 4.86
N ILE A 3 -14.33 -7.77 5.04
CA ILE A 3 -14.52 -6.37 5.50
C ILE A 3 -15.26 -6.40 6.83
N ILE A 4 -14.63 -5.84 7.86
CA ILE A 4 -15.25 -5.56 9.15
C ILE A 4 -15.90 -4.17 9.07
N THR A 5 -17.20 -4.13 9.27
CA THR A 5 -17.99 -2.89 9.19
C THR A 5 -17.67 -1.93 10.32
N ARG A 6 -18.03 -0.66 10.15
CA ARG A 6 -17.92 0.37 11.18
C ARG A 6 -18.54 -0.06 12.51
N LYS A 7 -19.72 -0.70 12.45
CA LYS A 7 -20.42 -1.20 13.64
C LYS A 7 -19.62 -2.30 14.35
N GLU A 8 -19.06 -3.25 13.60
CA GLU A 8 -18.34 -4.39 14.16
C GLU A 8 -17.02 -3.98 14.83
N TRP A 9 -16.28 -3.00 14.29
CA TRP A 9 -15.07 -2.53 14.93
C TRP A 9 -15.30 -1.42 15.97
N GLY A 10 -16.57 -1.01 16.18
CA GLY A 10 -16.95 -0.03 17.20
C GLY A 10 -16.57 1.41 16.83
N ALA A 11 -16.72 1.78 15.55
CA ALA A 11 -16.46 3.13 15.09
C ALA A 11 -17.35 4.16 15.78
N LYS A 12 -16.78 5.30 16.15
CA LYS A 12 -17.53 6.48 16.53
C LYS A 12 -18.30 7.05 15.32
N ASN A 13 -19.40 7.73 15.59
CA ASN A 13 -20.11 8.44 14.54
C ASN A 13 -19.26 9.58 13.97
N PRO A 14 -19.37 9.90 12.67
CA PRO A 14 -18.79 11.10 12.12
C PRO A 14 -19.45 12.34 12.74
N LYS A 15 -18.70 13.44 12.88
CA LYS A 15 -19.21 14.70 13.44
C LYS A 15 -20.28 15.36 12.56
N SER A 16 -20.26 15.04 11.26
CA SER A 16 -21.24 15.47 10.27
C SER A 16 -21.34 14.44 9.14
N SER A 17 -22.37 14.53 8.30
CA SER A 17 -22.54 13.67 7.15
C SER A 17 -21.35 13.76 6.20
N PHE A 18 -21.02 12.63 5.57
CA PHE A 18 -19.98 12.58 4.55
C PHE A 18 -20.46 13.20 3.24
N SER A 19 -19.58 13.93 2.57
CA SER A 19 -19.76 14.22 1.15
C SER A 19 -19.56 12.94 0.33
N LYS A 20 -20.26 12.81 -0.78
CA LYS A 20 -20.14 11.65 -1.68
C LYS A 20 -18.89 11.73 -2.54
N LEU A 21 -18.39 10.54 -2.95
CA LEU A 21 -17.46 10.42 -4.06
C LEU A 21 -18.11 10.92 -5.35
N GLY A 22 -17.30 11.44 -6.25
CA GLY A 22 -17.65 11.67 -7.64
C GLY A 22 -17.39 10.41 -8.48
N GLU A 23 -17.11 10.60 -9.76
CA GLU A 23 -16.61 9.53 -10.62
C GLU A 23 -15.28 8.99 -10.06
N VAL A 24 -15.26 7.69 -9.74
CA VAL A 24 -14.07 7.06 -9.14
C VAL A 24 -13.03 6.81 -10.22
N LYS A 25 -11.82 7.31 -10.00
CA LYS A 25 -10.67 7.14 -10.91
C LYS A 25 -9.67 6.08 -10.44
N GLY A 26 -9.74 5.68 -9.19
CA GLY A 26 -8.88 4.63 -8.69
C GLY A 26 -8.75 4.57 -7.17
N LEU A 27 -7.77 3.77 -6.76
CA LEU A 27 -7.40 3.52 -5.37
C LEU A 27 -6.05 4.14 -5.05
N VAL A 28 -5.94 4.76 -3.88
CA VAL A 28 -4.68 5.29 -3.36
C VAL A 28 -4.30 4.55 -2.09
N VAL A 29 -3.07 4.04 -2.07
CA VAL A 29 -2.52 3.35 -0.91
C VAL A 29 -1.79 4.33 -0.01
N HIS A 30 -2.08 4.23 1.29
CA HIS A 30 -1.45 4.95 2.39
C HIS A 30 -0.91 3.97 3.43
N TRP A 31 -0.12 4.46 4.33
CA TRP A 31 0.26 3.80 5.57
C TRP A 31 -0.13 4.63 6.79
N SER A 32 -0.25 3.98 7.94
CA SER A 32 -0.54 4.67 9.20
C SER A 32 0.68 5.36 9.82
N ALA A 33 1.88 4.95 9.42
CA ALA A 33 3.15 5.31 10.02
C ALA A 33 3.28 4.89 11.51
N TYR A 34 2.47 3.92 11.93
CA TYR A 34 2.60 3.23 13.22
C TYR A 34 3.37 1.92 13.05
N PRO A 35 3.87 1.32 14.15
CA PRO A 35 4.34 -0.06 14.11
C PRO A 35 3.27 -0.99 13.53
N THR A 36 3.70 -1.97 12.75
CA THR A 36 2.79 -2.92 12.12
C THR A 36 2.04 -3.73 13.19
N ALA A 37 0.71 -3.74 13.09
CA ALA A 37 -0.14 -4.54 13.97
C ALA A 37 0.03 -6.03 13.65
N LEU A 38 0.40 -6.83 14.65
CA LEU A 38 0.71 -8.26 14.52
C LEU A 38 -0.48 -9.19 14.84
N SER A 39 -1.59 -8.62 15.29
CA SER A 39 -2.81 -9.37 15.63
C SER A 39 -4.05 -8.56 15.27
N LYS A 40 -5.18 -9.25 15.07
CA LYS A 40 -6.47 -8.56 14.83
C LYS A 40 -6.88 -7.62 15.97
N ALA A 41 -6.50 -7.92 17.20
CA ALA A 41 -6.78 -7.04 18.34
C ALA A 41 -6.00 -5.73 18.24
N GLU A 42 -4.73 -5.81 17.83
CA GLU A 42 -3.88 -4.63 17.58
C GLU A 42 -4.35 -3.85 16.36
N GLU A 43 -4.76 -4.53 15.28
CA GLU A 43 -5.37 -3.88 14.11
C GLU A 43 -6.61 -3.07 14.51
N LEU A 44 -7.53 -3.66 15.28
CA LEU A 44 -8.71 -2.99 15.81
C LEU A 44 -8.37 -1.79 16.70
N ALA A 45 -7.38 -1.97 17.57
CA ALA A 45 -6.90 -0.88 18.44
C ALA A 45 -6.33 0.28 17.59
N GLN A 46 -5.53 -0.03 16.57
CA GLN A 46 -4.91 0.96 15.70
C GLN A 46 -5.93 1.71 14.85
N VAL A 47 -6.94 1.03 14.29
CA VAL A 47 -8.04 1.71 13.55
C VAL A 47 -8.78 2.71 14.44
N ARG A 48 -9.11 2.33 15.70
CA ARG A 48 -9.74 3.22 16.67
C ARG A 48 -8.83 4.39 17.03
N GLN A 49 -7.55 4.13 17.24
CA GLN A 49 -6.57 5.17 17.54
C GLN A 49 -6.45 6.18 16.40
N ILE A 50 -6.45 5.72 15.14
CA ILE A 50 -6.43 6.59 13.96
C ILE A 50 -7.70 7.44 13.89
N GLN A 51 -8.87 6.85 14.19
CA GLN A 51 -10.12 7.61 14.22
C GLN A 51 -10.07 8.67 15.32
N ASP A 52 -9.61 8.33 16.51
CA ASP A 52 -9.48 9.25 17.64
C ASP A 52 -8.52 10.40 17.33
N LEU A 53 -7.35 10.12 16.80
CA LEU A 53 -6.39 11.13 16.34
C LEU A 53 -7.04 12.09 15.33
N HIS A 54 -7.78 11.56 14.35
CA HIS A 54 -8.39 12.39 13.33
C HIS A 54 -9.56 13.23 13.87
N GLN A 55 -10.43 12.65 14.69
CA GLN A 55 -11.59 13.35 15.22
C GLN A 55 -11.24 14.30 16.37
N ASN A 56 -10.44 13.84 17.33
CA ASN A 56 -10.21 14.57 18.57
C ASN A 56 -9.02 15.52 18.46
N ASP A 57 -7.86 15.03 18.05
CA ASP A 57 -6.63 15.84 18.04
C ASP A 57 -6.56 16.78 16.84
N ARG A 58 -7.00 16.30 15.66
CA ARG A 58 -7.01 17.11 14.42
C ARG A 58 -8.33 17.85 14.17
N GLY A 59 -9.37 17.55 14.93
CA GLY A 59 -10.68 18.18 14.80
C GLY A 59 -11.43 17.83 13.51
N TRP A 60 -11.00 16.77 12.78
CA TRP A 60 -11.62 16.37 11.53
C TRP A 60 -12.98 15.70 11.77
N ASN A 61 -13.77 15.61 10.68
CA ASN A 61 -15.09 15.00 10.70
C ASN A 61 -15.04 13.53 11.16
N ASP A 62 -14.08 12.76 10.65
CA ASP A 62 -13.89 11.34 10.93
C ASP A 62 -12.51 10.87 10.42
N ILE A 63 -12.23 9.57 10.59
CA ILE A 63 -11.10 8.91 9.96
C ILE A 63 -11.02 9.30 8.47
N ALA A 64 -9.82 9.61 7.99
CA ALA A 64 -9.64 10.23 6.67
C ALA A 64 -9.81 9.25 5.51
N TYR A 65 -9.57 7.97 5.76
CA TYR A 65 -9.52 6.91 4.75
C TYR A 65 -10.91 6.33 4.46
N ASN A 66 -11.04 5.64 3.32
CA ASN A 66 -12.22 4.85 3.01
C ASN A 66 -12.17 3.48 3.67
N PHE A 67 -10.97 2.89 3.69
CA PHE A 67 -10.69 1.61 4.34
C PHE A 67 -9.34 1.66 5.05
N CYS A 68 -9.19 0.82 6.08
CA CYS A 68 -7.87 0.42 6.58
C CYS A 68 -7.67 -1.06 6.28
N VAL A 69 -6.41 -1.50 6.15
CA VAL A 69 -6.04 -2.91 5.94
C VAL A 69 -4.97 -3.31 6.93
N GLY A 70 -5.19 -4.40 7.65
CA GLY A 70 -4.21 -5.01 8.54
C GLY A 70 -3.38 -6.08 7.82
N ASP A 71 -2.29 -6.50 8.44
CA ASP A 71 -1.44 -7.58 7.93
C ASP A 71 -2.15 -8.95 7.95
N SER A 72 -3.24 -9.09 8.70
CA SER A 72 -4.13 -10.24 8.60
C SER A 72 -4.91 -10.35 7.27
N GLY A 73 -4.81 -9.35 6.39
CA GLY A 73 -5.63 -9.22 5.19
C GLY A 73 -7.07 -8.75 5.47
N THR A 74 -7.38 -8.38 6.70
CA THR A 74 -8.69 -7.86 7.07
C THR A 74 -8.79 -6.40 6.67
N LEU A 75 -9.88 -6.05 5.97
CA LEU A 75 -10.24 -4.67 5.68
C LEU A 75 -11.19 -4.14 6.76
N TYR A 76 -10.96 -2.92 7.19
CA TYR A 76 -11.82 -2.21 8.14
C TYR A 76 -12.49 -1.06 7.40
N GLU A 77 -13.83 -1.09 7.35
CA GLU A 77 -14.60 -0.01 6.74
C GLU A 77 -14.44 1.27 7.55
N ALA A 78 -13.99 2.33 6.91
CA ALA A 78 -13.90 3.66 7.49
C ALA A 78 -14.98 4.57 6.88
N ARG A 79 -14.72 5.26 5.77
CA ARG A 79 -15.75 6.03 5.06
C ARG A 79 -16.53 5.21 4.04
N GLY A 80 -16.11 3.96 3.77
CA GLY A 80 -16.75 3.05 2.80
C GLY A 80 -16.56 3.46 1.34
N PHE A 81 -17.33 2.81 0.46
CA PHE A 81 -17.18 2.95 -1.00
C PHE A 81 -17.74 4.25 -1.56
N ASP A 82 -18.77 4.81 -0.93
CA ASP A 82 -19.58 5.90 -1.52
C ASP A 82 -19.16 7.29 -1.08
N ASN A 83 -18.31 7.39 -0.08
CA ASN A 83 -18.01 8.65 0.54
C ASN A 83 -16.61 9.14 0.19
N ARG A 84 -16.52 10.47 0.03
CA ARG A 84 -15.28 11.17 -0.23
C ARG A 84 -14.26 10.90 0.88
N SER A 85 -13.02 10.57 0.49
CA SER A 85 -11.88 10.50 1.40
C SER A 85 -11.47 11.90 1.91
N ALA A 86 -10.57 11.93 2.89
CA ALA A 86 -9.89 13.14 3.35
C ALA A 86 -8.38 12.90 3.51
N ALA A 87 -7.84 11.92 2.80
CA ALA A 87 -6.47 11.43 2.96
C ALA A 87 -5.54 11.85 1.80
N GLN A 88 -6.12 12.23 0.65
CA GLN A 88 -5.32 12.54 -0.53
C GLN A 88 -4.64 13.91 -0.41
N GLY A 89 -3.43 13.99 -0.94
CA GLY A 89 -2.68 15.25 -1.05
C GLY A 89 -2.97 16.00 -2.34
N GLY A 90 -2.23 17.07 -2.54
CA GLY A 90 -2.21 17.94 -3.72
C GLY A 90 -1.36 19.15 -3.42
N ASN A 91 -0.96 19.90 -4.43
CA ASN A 91 -0.18 21.13 -4.29
C ASN A 91 -1.09 22.35 -4.04
N THR A 92 -2.35 22.25 -4.44
CA THR A 92 -3.37 23.27 -4.25
C THR A 92 -4.59 22.70 -3.53
N ARG A 93 -5.44 23.59 -3.00
CA ARG A 93 -6.69 23.19 -2.36
C ARG A 93 -7.65 22.50 -3.35
N ASP A 94 -7.67 22.94 -4.60
CA ASP A 94 -8.51 22.36 -5.64
C ASP A 94 -8.04 20.96 -6.02
N GLU A 95 -6.74 20.73 -6.15
CA GLU A 95 -6.17 19.40 -6.35
C GLU A 95 -6.49 18.45 -5.18
N ILE A 96 -6.32 18.92 -3.93
CA ILE A 96 -6.69 18.14 -2.74
C ILE A 96 -8.17 17.77 -2.77
N ASN A 97 -9.03 18.72 -3.10
CA ASN A 97 -10.47 18.51 -3.21
C ASN A 97 -10.82 17.53 -4.32
N TYR A 98 -10.20 17.68 -5.49
CA TYR A 98 -10.36 16.79 -6.63
C TYR A 98 -9.92 15.37 -6.27
N ASN A 99 -8.69 15.19 -5.75
CA ASN A 99 -8.14 13.89 -5.43
C ASN A 99 -8.99 13.14 -4.38
N ASN A 100 -9.42 13.84 -3.32
CA ASN A 100 -10.30 13.27 -2.32
C ASN A 100 -11.68 12.87 -2.85
N ARG A 101 -12.16 13.52 -3.90
CA ARG A 101 -13.47 13.25 -4.52
C ARG A 101 -13.42 12.08 -5.50
N HIS A 102 -12.27 11.82 -6.10
CA HIS A 102 -12.15 10.88 -7.21
C HIS A 102 -11.34 9.62 -6.91
N TYR A 103 -10.69 9.55 -5.75
CA TYR A 103 -9.90 8.39 -5.36
C TYR A 103 -10.33 7.84 -4.00
N VAL A 104 -10.55 6.53 -3.98
CA VAL A 104 -10.73 5.77 -2.73
C VAL A 104 -9.38 5.66 -2.02
N ALA A 105 -9.36 5.85 -0.72
CA ALA A 105 -8.16 5.75 0.11
C ALA A 105 -8.15 4.46 0.93
N VAL A 106 -7.09 3.67 0.84
CA VAL A 106 -6.82 2.55 1.75
C VAL A 106 -5.55 2.82 2.55
N CYS A 107 -5.61 2.62 3.87
CA CYS A 107 -4.49 2.82 4.78
C CYS A 107 -4.02 1.48 5.35
N TRP A 108 -2.79 1.10 5.07
CA TRP A 108 -2.16 -0.03 5.73
C TRP A 108 -1.83 0.31 7.18
N LEU A 109 -2.17 -0.60 8.09
CA LEU A 109 -1.95 -0.49 9.54
C LEU A 109 -0.50 -0.90 9.88
N GLY A 110 0.45 -0.10 9.44
CA GLY A 110 1.87 -0.34 9.57
C GLY A 110 2.69 0.78 8.97
N GLY A 111 4.01 0.54 8.81
CA GLY A 111 4.89 1.46 8.13
C GLY A 111 5.56 2.47 9.03
N SER A 112 6.07 2.05 10.17
CA SER A 112 6.91 2.90 11.03
C SER A 112 8.23 3.28 10.38
N LYS A 113 8.69 2.47 9.38
CA LYS A 113 9.89 2.70 8.58
C LYS A 113 9.58 2.57 7.09
N PRO A 114 10.32 3.28 6.21
CA PRO A 114 10.08 3.23 4.76
C PRO A 114 10.21 1.84 4.13
N ASP A 115 11.03 0.97 4.70
CA ASP A 115 11.30 -0.39 4.26
C ASP A 115 10.43 -1.47 4.94
N ASP A 116 9.52 -1.07 5.84
CA ASP A 116 8.55 -1.99 6.43
C ASP A 116 7.72 -2.65 5.33
N GLN A 117 7.56 -3.97 5.45
CA GLN A 117 6.89 -4.77 4.43
C GLN A 117 5.47 -5.13 4.85
N PRO A 118 4.47 -4.87 4.00
CA PRO A 118 3.14 -5.44 4.21
C PRO A 118 3.18 -6.96 4.00
N SER A 119 2.34 -7.66 4.73
CA SER A 119 2.14 -9.09 4.51
C SER A 119 1.58 -9.37 3.12
N LYS A 120 1.70 -10.62 2.67
CA LYS A 120 1.07 -11.09 1.44
C LYS A 120 -0.46 -10.92 1.50
N GLU A 121 -1.03 -11.20 2.65
CA GLU A 121 -2.47 -11.10 2.93
C GLU A 121 -2.96 -9.65 2.79
N ALA A 122 -2.22 -8.68 3.34
CA ALA A 122 -2.53 -7.25 3.19
C ALA A 122 -2.49 -6.82 1.71
N VAL A 123 -1.45 -7.23 0.97
CA VAL A 123 -1.31 -6.91 -0.46
C VAL A 123 -2.46 -7.54 -1.26
N MET A 124 -2.84 -8.79 -0.97
CA MET A 124 -3.96 -9.45 -1.64
C MET A 124 -5.29 -8.78 -1.34
N ALA A 125 -5.53 -8.36 -0.09
CA ALA A 125 -6.74 -7.64 0.29
C ALA A 125 -6.85 -6.28 -0.42
N VAL A 126 -5.74 -5.54 -0.53
CA VAL A 126 -5.69 -4.29 -1.31
C VAL A 126 -5.92 -4.55 -2.80
N LYS A 127 -5.39 -5.64 -3.35
CA LYS A 127 -5.64 -6.03 -4.75
C LYS A 127 -7.11 -6.33 -5.02
N GLU A 128 -7.78 -7.04 -4.12
CA GLU A 128 -9.22 -7.31 -4.23
C GLU A 128 -10.04 -6.02 -4.12
N LEU A 129 -9.68 -5.15 -3.16
CA LEU A 129 -10.30 -3.83 -3.03
C LEU A 129 -10.13 -3.00 -4.30
N TRP A 130 -8.93 -2.95 -4.87
CA TRP A 130 -8.67 -2.25 -6.12
C TRP A 130 -9.51 -2.79 -7.28
N ARG A 131 -9.61 -4.12 -7.42
CA ARG A 131 -10.48 -4.73 -8.47
C ARG A 131 -11.93 -4.31 -8.33
N LYS A 132 -12.43 -4.16 -7.09
CA LYS A 132 -13.79 -3.70 -6.82
C LYS A 132 -13.97 -2.21 -7.09
N VAL A 133 -12.98 -1.39 -6.76
CA VAL A 133 -12.97 0.06 -6.98
C VAL A 133 -12.82 0.39 -8.46
N GLY A 134 -11.96 -0.32 -9.17
CA GLY A 134 -11.61 -0.06 -10.56
C GLY A 134 -10.62 1.10 -10.72
N GLY A 135 -10.30 1.43 -11.97
CA GLY A 135 -9.40 2.52 -12.31
C GLY A 135 -7.93 2.26 -11.97
N ASP A 136 -7.20 3.33 -11.69
CA ASP A 136 -5.77 3.26 -11.36
C ASP A 136 -5.54 2.80 -9.92
N ILE A 137 -4.34 2.26 -9.66
CA ILE A 137 -3.80 2.17 -8.30
C ILE A 137 -2.55 3.05 -8.18
N ARG A 138 -2.50 3.85 -7.14
CA ARG A 138 -1.42 4.84 -6.94
C ARG A 138 -0.93 4.86 -5.49
N PRO A 139 0.36 5.17 -5.26
CA PRO A 139 0.84 5.53 -3.94
C PRO A 139 0.42 6.97 -3.59
N HIS A 140 0.28 7.28 -2.31
CA HIS A 140 0.00 8.67 -1.85
C HIS A 140 1.04 9.68 -2.38
N SER A 141 2.28 9.24 -2.53
CA SER A 141 3.37 10.06 -3.09
C SER A 141 3.14 10.54 -4.54
N SER A 142 2.15 9.99 -5.25
CA SER A 142 1.74 10.51 -6.57
C SER A 142 1.05 11.88 -6.51
N PHE A 143 0.52 12.26 -5.34
CA PHE A 143 -0.24 13.50 -5.17
C PHE A 143 0.47 14.53 -4.31
N LYS A 144 1.47 14.13 -3.54
CA LYS A 144 2.18 14.99 -2.62
C LYS A 144 3.57 14.42 -2.34
N GLN A 145 4.56 15.27 -2.15
CA GLN A 145 5.87 14.85 -1.69
C GLN A 145 5.77 14.26 -0.27
N THR A 146 5.95 12.94 -0.14
CA THR A 146 5.83 12.18 1.10
C THR A 146 6.47 10.81 0.96
N ASN A 147 6.90 10.23 2.07
CA ASN A 147 7.36 8.82 2.11
C ASN A 147 6.20 7.81 2.11
N CYS A 148 4.95 8.26 2.35
CA CYS A 148 3.77 7.39 2.31
C CYS A 148 3.52 6.87 0.88
N PRO A 149 3.25 5.60 0.68
CA PRO A 149 3.01 4.53 1.63
C PRO A 149 4.25 3.68 2.00
N GLY A 150 5.46 4.16 1.79
CA GLY A 150 6.70 3.43 1.96
C GLY A 150 7.19 2.76 0.67
N ASP A 151 8.48 2.38 0.66
CA ASP A 151 9.14 1.87 -0.55
C ASP A 151 8.57 0.52 -1.00
N MET A 152 8.20 -0.32 -0.04
CA MET A 152 7.69 -1.65 -0.36
C MET A 152 6.30 -1.59 -0.99
N TRP A 153 5.39 -0.73 -0.50
CA TRP A 153 4.12 -0.52 -1.17
C TRP A 153 4.28 0.10 -2.56
N ARG A 154 5.23 1.02 -2.76
CA ARG A 154 5.54 1.55 -4.10
C ARG A 154 5.95 0.45 -5.06
N LYS A 155 6.87 -0.44 -4.67
CA LYS A 155 7.29 -1.60 -5.47
C LYS A 155 6.11 -2.53 -5.79
N TRP A 156 5.22 -2.79 -4.82
CA TRP A 156 4.02 -3.59 -5.05
C TRP A 156 3.06 -2.92 -6.05
N ILE A 157 2.85 -1.61 -5.94
CA ILE A 157 1.98 -0.83 -6.82
C ILE A 157 2.56 -0.82 -8.24
N ASP A 158 3.86 -0.58 -8.41
CA ASP A 158 4.56 -0.60 -9.71
C ASP A 158 4.42 -1.96 -10.39
N ASN A 159 4.45 -3.04 -9.61
CA ASN A 159 4.19 -4.41 -10.10
C ASN A 159 2.69 -4.79 -10.10
N ARG A 160 1.79 -3.81 -10.05
CA ARG A 160 0.33 -3.99 -10.07
C ARG A 160 -0.19 -5.04 -9.09
N LEU A 161 0.40 -5.07 -7.89
CA LEU A 161 0.12 -6.02 -6.81
C LEU A 161 0.16 -7.49 -7.28
N THR A 162 1.14 -7.81 -8.12
CA THR A 162 1.31 -9.16 -8.68
C THR A 162 2.45 -9.86 -7.96
N PHE A 163 2.15 -11.05 -7.43
CA PHE A 163 3.18 -11.93 -6.90
C PHE A 163 3.87 -12.65 -8.07
N VAL A 164 5.20 -12.57 -8.10
CA VAL A 164 6.00 -13.44 -8.96
C VAL A 164 6.13 -14.78 -8.23
N PRO A 165 5.61 -15.89 -8.76
CA PRO A 165 5.80 -17.19 -8.14
C PRO A 165 7.28 -17.46 -7.91
N GLU A 166 7.61 -18.17 -6.82
CA GLU A 166 9.00 -18.54 -6.49
C GLU A 166 9.68 -19.27 -7.66
N GLU A 167 8.93 -20.10 -8.37
CA GLU A 167 9.36 -20.82 -9.58
C GLU A 167 9.72 -19.88 -10.75
N ALA A 168 9.01 -18.75 -10.89
CA ALA A 168 9.32 -17.75 -11.91
C ALA A 168 10.59 -16.96 -11.54
N LYS A 169 10.82 -16.67 -10.25
CA LYS A 169 12.07 -16.07 -9.77
C LYS A 169 13.25 -17.01 -10.01
N ALA A 170 13.09 -18.31 -9.70
CA ALA A 170 14.11 -19.32 -9.98
C ALA A 170 14.40 -19.44 -11.47
N ALA A 171 13.38 -19.42 -12.32
CA ALA A 171 13.55 -19.46 -13.78
C ALA A 171 14.23 -18.20 -14.35
N GLU A 172 13.97 -17.04 -13.77
CA GLU A 172 14.61 -15.78 -14.15
C GLU A 172 16.09 -15.77 -13.72
N THR A 173 16.37 -16.24 -12.50
CA THR A 173 17.73 -16.42 -11.99
C THR A 173 18.52 -17.44 -12.83
N VAL A 174 17.88 -18.53 -13.26
CA VAL A 174 18.49 -19.55 -14.14
C VAL A 174 18.74 -18.96 -15.54
N LYS A 175 17.80 -18.19 -16.10
CA LYS A 175 17.99 -17.50 -17.39
C LYS A 175 19.14 -16.48 -17.33
N GLU A 176 19.24 -15.74 -16.24
CA GLU A 176 20.31 -14.78 -16.02
C GLU A 176 21.66 -15.49 -15.86
N ALA A 177 21.73 -16.55 -15.05
CA ALA A 177 22.92 -17.40 -14.92
C ALA A 177 23.33 -18.05 -16.26
N THR A 178 22.34 -18.52 -17.05
CA THR A 178 22.60 -19.10 -18.39
C THR A 178 23.09 -18.04 -19.37
N ARG A 179 22.57 -16.83 -19.29
CA ARG A 179 23.05 -15.70 -20.12
C ARG A 179 24.52 -15.35 -19.82
N PHE A 180 24.93 -15.46 -18.55
CA PHE A 180 26.32 -15.25 -18.14
C PHE A 180 27.21 -16.48 -18.47
N SER A 181 26.69 -17.70 -18.48
CA SER A 181 27.46 -18.91 -18.86
C SER A 181 27.78 -19.00 -20.35
N LEU A 182 27.11 -18.19 -21.18
CA LEU A 182 27.41 -18.08 -22.62
C LEU A 182 28.63 -17.19 -22.90
N ILE A 183 29.24 -16.58 -21.90
CA ILE A 183 30.52 -15.90 -22.03
C ILE A 183 31.58 -17.00 -22.22
N LYS A 184 32.14 -17.09 -23.44
CA LYS A 184 33.09 -18.14 -23.80
C LYS A 184 34.36 -18.01 -22.97
N LYS A 185 34.94 -19.16 -22.64
CA LYS A 185 36.27 -19.23 -22.01
C LYS A 185 37.29 -18.54 -22.93
N GLY A 186 37.76 -17.37 -22.53
CA GLY A 186 38.69 -16.53 -23.31
C GLY A 186 38.25 -15.09 -23.52
N ASP A 187 36.99 -14.74 -23.20
CA ASP A 187 36.56 -13.34 -23.21
C ASP A 187 37.29 -12.57 -22.10
N ARG A 188 37.89 -11.46 -22.48
CA ARG A 188 38.61 -10.56 -21.57
C ARG A 188 37.92 -9.21 -21.56
N GLY A 189 37.60 -8.70 -20.37
CA GLY A 189 37.04 -7.37 -20.21
C GLY A 189 36.33 -7.16 -18.89
N GLN A 190 35.83 -5.96 -18.68
CA GLN A 190 35.21 -5.49 -17.46
C GLN A 190 34.00 -6.33 -16.98
N SER A 191 33.29 -6.94 -17.91
CA SER A 191 32.16 -7.86 -17.66
C SER A 191 32.53 -9.14 -16.92
N VAL A 192 33.80 -9.62 -17.02
CA VAL A 192 34.25 -10.85 -16.35
C VAL A 192 34.50 -10.59 -14.86
N GLU A 193 35.01 -9.41 -14.50
CA GLU A 193 35.23 -9.01 -13.11
C GLU A 193 33.91 -8.81 -12.36
N GLU A 194 32.92 -8.19 -13.00
CA GLU A 194 31.59 -7.99 -12.43
C GLU A 194 30.89 -9.33 -12.13
N ILE A 195 31.04 -10.31 -13.01
CA ILE A 195 30.49 -11.68 -12.82
C ILE A 195 31.19 -12.40 -11.67
N GLN A 196 32.49 -12.26 -11.51
CA GLN A 196 33.24 -12.89 -10.44
C GLN A 196 32.86 -12.29 -9.06
N ILE A 197 32.57 -11.01 -9.01
CA ILE A 197 32.06 -10.34 -7.81
C ILE A 197 30.68 -10.85 -7.43
N MET A 198 29.76 -11.03 -8.39
CA MET A 198 28.41 -11.57 -8.14
C MET A 198 28.45 -13.04 -7.69
N LEU A 199 29.28 -13.89 -8.30
CA LEU A 199 29.42 -15.30 -7.90
C LEU A 199 29.97 -15.46 -6.45
N ASN A 200 30.78 -14.55 -5.99
CA ASN A 200 31.29 -14.53 -4.61
C ASN A 200 30.26 -14.05 -3.59
N PHE A 201 29.19 -13.35 -4.01
CA PHE A 201 28.07 -12.92 -3.15
C PHE A 201 27.02 -14.03 -2.95
N VAL A 202 26.86 -14.94 -3.91
CA VAL A 202 25.86 -16.03 -3.84
C VAL A 202 26.35 -17.23 -3.02
N ASN A 203 27.65 -17.34 -2.78
CA ASN A 203 28.28 -18.47 -2.04
C ASN A 203 28.69 -18.11 -0.58
N LYS A 204 28.12 -17.08 0.00
CA LYS A 204 28.21 -16.75 1.45
C LYS A 204 26.81 -16.73 2.05
#